data_3ffcf2d35b0f4b66105274ce708287a0
#
_entry.id   3ffcf2d35b0f4b66105274ce708287a0
#
_cell.length_a   1.000
_cell.length_b   1.000
_cell.length_c   1.000
_cell.angle_alpha   90.00
_cell.angle_beta   90.00
_cell.angle_gamma   90.00
#
_symmetry.space_group_name_H-M   'P 1'
#
loop_
_entity.id
_entity.type
_entity.pdbx_description
1 polymer ?
#
loop_
_entity_poly.entity_id
_entity_poly.type
_entity_poly.pdbx_seq_one_letter_code
_entity_poly.pdbx_strand_id
1 'polypeptide(L)'
;MTDACWAGALEDLEQSILDLLDQRAPGVTICPSEAARAVAADAGHEDWRSLMDLARAAGRALADQGQIEVTQRGQAVDAAAARGPIRFRRVAGTEPS
;
A
#
# COMPACT_ATOMS: atom_id res chain seq x y z
N MET A 1 18.17 -19.13 -3.74
CA MET A 1 17.72 -18.06 -2.88
C MET A 1 16.23 -18.02 -2.82
N THR A 2 15.72 -18.37 -1.67
CA THR A 2 14.28 -18.41 -1.52
C THR A 2 13.63 -17.05 -1.64
N ASP A 3 14.39 -16.00 -1.35
CA ASP A 3 13.85 -14.67 -1.38
C ASP A 3 13.82 -14.04 -2.75
N ALA A 4 14.34 -14.76 -3.75
CA ALA A 4 14.45 -14.17 -5.08
C ALA A 4 13.10 -13.78 -5.66
N CYS A 5 12.05 -14.55 -5.40
CA CYS A 5 10.75 -14.24 -5.96
C CYS A 5 10.11 -13.02 -5.32
N TRP A 6 10.58 -12.63 -4.14
CA TRP A 6 10.08 -11.40 -3.49
C TRP A 6 11.12 -10.29 -3.52
N ALA A 7 12.22 -10.44 -4.25
CA ALA A 7 13.20 -9.37 -4.40
C ALA A 7 12.52 -8.18 -5.05
N GLY A 8 12.62 -7.02 -4.42
CA GLY A 8 11.96 -5.84 -4.91
C GLY A 8 10.47 -5.76 -4.57
N ALA A 9 9.94 -6.71 -3.80
CA ALA A 9 8.51 -6.73 -3.50
C ALA A 9 8.06 -5.47 -2.77
N LEU A 10 8.89 -4.91 -1.90
CA LEU A 10 8.54 -3.69 -1.20
C LEU A 10 8.30 -2.55 -2.19
N GLU A 11 9.20 -2.39 -3.16
CA GLU A 11 9.06 -1.37 -4.18
C GLU A 11 7.87 -1.64 -5.09
N ASP A 12 7.64 -2.91 -5.42
CA ASP A 12 6.50 -3.29 -6.23
C ASP A 12 5.20 -2.97 -5.49
N LEU A 13 5.17 -3.20 -4.18
CA LEU A 13 3.99 -2.87 -3.38
C LEU A 13 3.78 -1.37 -3.29
N GLU A 14 4.84 -0.59 -3.14
CA GLU A 14 4.73 0.86 -3.14
C GLU A 14 4.14 1.35 -4.45
N GLN A 15 4.65 0.84 -5.57
CA GLN A 15 4.14 1.25 -6.87
C GLN A 15 2.69 0.80 -7.06
N SER A 16 2.36 -0.40 -6.62
CA SER A 16 1.01 -0.92 -6.71
C SER A 16 0.02 -0.05 -5.93
N ILE A 17 0.41 0.37 -4.73
CA ILE A 17 -0.44 1.26 -3.92
C ILE A 17 -0.72 2.55 -4.69
N LEU A 18 0.33 3.17 -5.23
CA LEU A 18 0.16 4.42 -5.97
C LEU A 18 -0.68 4.22 -7.21
N ASP A 19 -0.46 3.14 -7.95
CA ASP A 19 -1.23 2.85 -9.16
C ASP A 19 -2.71 2.63 -8.85
N LEU A 20 -2.99 1.87 -7.79
CA LEU A 20 -4.38 1.62 -7.41
C LEU A 20 -5.08 2.90 -6.99
N LEU A 21 -4.38 3.76 -6.25
CA LEU A 21 -4.97 5.04 -5.85
C LEU A 21 -5.20 5.95 -7.04
N ASP A 22 -4.30 5.90 -8.04
CA ASP A 22 -4.49 6.68 -9.26
C ASP A 22 -5.74 6.25 -10.03
N GLN A 23 -6.13 4.99 -9.91
CA GLN A 23 -7.29 4.47 -10.61
C GLN A 23 -8.59 4.77 -9.88
N ARG A 24 -8.50 5.28 -8.64
CA ARG A 24 -9.68 5.60 -7.84
C ARG A 24 -9.96 7.09 -7.87
N ALA A 25 -11.20 7.46 -7.58
CA ALA A 25 -11.56 8.85 -7.42
C ALA A 25 -10.83 9.45 -6.22
N PRO A 26 -10.58 10.78 -6.22
CA PRO A 26 -9.95 11.40 -5.06
C PRO A 26 -10.72 11.12 -3.77
N GLY A 27 -9.98 10.83 -2.71
CA GLY A 27 -10.58 10.53 -1.42
C GLY A 27 -10.97 9.09 -1.20
N VAL A 28 -10.92 8.26 -2.25
CA VAL A 28 -11.22 6.83 -2.11
C VAL A 28 -10.00 6.13 -1.55
N THR A 29 -10.24 5.20 -0.64
CA THR A 29 -9.16 4.44 0.00
C THR A 29 -9.02 3.06 -0.60
N ILE A 30 -7.84 2.47 -0.40
CA ILE A 30 -7.62 1.05 -0.71
C ILE A 30 -7.14 0.37 0.56
N CYS A 31 -7.30 -0.94 0.65
CA CYS A 31 -6.70 -1.66 1.77
C CYS A 31 -5.39 -2.32 1.33
N PRO A 32 -4.50 -2.59 2.30
CA PRO A 32 -3.21 -3.20 1.96
C PRO A 32 -3.33 -4.49 1.18
N SER A 33 -4.40 -5.25 1.42
CA SER A 33 -4.61 -6.52 0.72
C SER A 33 -4.80 -6.33 -0.78
N GLU A 34 -5.35 -5.19 -1.20
CA GLU A 34 -5.51 -4.94 -2.63
C GLU A 34 -4.14 -4.87 -3.32
N ALA A 35 -3.18 -4.18 -2.70
CA ALA A 35 -1.83 -4.10 -3.24
C ALA A 35 -1.14 -5.47 -3.19
N ALA A 36 -1.31 -6.18 -2.07
CA ALA A 36 -0.70 -7.50 -1.92
C ALA A 36 -1.21 -8.46 -2.99
N ARG A 37 -2.51 -8.45 -3.23
CA ARG A 37 -3.11 -9.31 -4.25
C ARG A 37 -2.63 -8.95 -5.65
N ALA A 38 -2.51 -7.65 -5.93
CA ALA A 38 -2.06 -7.21 -7.24
C ALA A 38 -0.63 -7.65 -7.52
N VAL A 39 0.26 -7.48 -6.55
CA VAL A 39 1.65 -7.86 -6.72
C VAL A 39 1.78 -9.38 -6.84
N ALA A 40 1.06 -10.12 -6.01
CA ALA A 40 1.11 -11.58 -6.09
C ALA A 40 0.60 -12.08 -7.43
N ALA A 41 -0.49 -11.51 -7.93
CA ALA A 41 -1.04 -11.91 -9.23
C ALA A 41 -0.05 -11.65 -10.35
N ASP A 42 0.62 -10.50 -10.33
CA ASP A 42 1.62 -10.17 -11.35
C ASP A 42 2.79 -11.14 -11.31
N ALA A 43 3.13 -11.63 -10.13
CA ALA A 43 4.24 -12.58 -9.98
C ALA A 43 3.81 -14.04 -10.19
N GLY A 44 2.51 -14.28 -10.43
CA GLY A 44 2.01 -15.64 -10.61
C GLY A 44 1.88 -16.42 -9.32
N HIS A 45 1.80 -15.74 -8.20
CA HIS A 45 1.66 -16.39 -6.89
C HIS A 45 0.26 -16.23 -6.35
N GLU A 46 -0.22 -17.25 -5.63
CA GLU A 46 -1.52 -17.18 -4.99
C GLU A 46 -1.43 -16.72 -3.54
N ASP A 47 -0.24 -16.75 -2.97
CA ASP A 47 -0.06 -16.46 -1.55
C ASP A 47 0.16 -14.97 -1.30
N TRP A 48 -0.89 -14.20 -1.54
CA TRP A 48 -0.82 -12.76 -1.32
C TRP A 48 -0.75 -12.43 0.19
N ARG A 49 -1.22 -13.36 1.03
CA ARG A 49 -1.23 -13.12 2.48
C ARG A 49 0.17 -12.97 3.05
N SER A 50 1.14 -13.67 2.46
CA SER A 50 2.52 -13.53 2.91
C SER A 50 3.11 -12.17 2.59
N LEU A 51 2.46 -11.39 1.73
CA LEU A 51 2.89 -10.03 1.39
C LEU A 51 2.26 -8.97 2.27
N MET A 52 1.37 -9.32 3.18
CA MET A 52 0.64 -8.31 3.95
C MET A 52 1.55 -7.45 4.80
N ASP A 53 2.54 -8.05 5.45
CA ASP A 53 3.46 -7.26 6.27
C ASP A 53 4.25 -6.28 5.41
N LEU A 54 4.68 -6.72 4.24
CA LEU A 54 5.38 -5.83 3.31
C LEU A 54 4.46 -4.77 2.74
N ALA A 55 3.19 -5.11 2.50
CA ALA A 55 2.23 -4.12 2.00
C ALA A 55 2.01 -3.01 3.03
N ARG A 56 1.95 -3.37 4.29
CA ARG A 56 1.84 -2.37 5.37
C ARG A 56 3.10 -1.53 5.47
N ALA A 57 4.26 -2.17 5.35
CA ALA A 57 5.54 -1.45 5.38
C ALA A 57 5.66 -0.50 4.18
N ALA A 58 5.21 -0.93 3.01
CA ALA A 58 5.22 -0.09 1.82
C ALA A 58 4.33 1.15 2.02
N GLY A 59 3.14 0.94 2.57
CA GLY A 59 2.24 2.06 2.85
C GLY A 59 2.83 3.03 3.86
N ARG A 60 3.49 2.50 4.89
CA ARG A 60 4.15 3.34 5.88
C ARG A 60 5.25 4.18 5.25
N ALA A 61 6.06 3.56 4.38
CA ALA A 61 7.12 4.29 3.70
C ALA A 61 6.57 5.41 2.84
N LEU A 62 5.49 5.15 2.10
CA LEU A 62 4.87 6.17 1.28
C LEU A 62 4.26 7.28 2.14
N ALA A 63 3.68 6.93 3.28
CA ALA A 63 3.14 7.92 4.19
C ALA A 63 4.24 8.80 4.78
N ASP A 64 5.38 8.19 5.12
CA ASP A 64 6.52 8.94 5.62
C ASP A 64 7.06 9.92 4.59
N GLN A 65 6.92 9.58 3.30
CA GLN A 65 7.32 10.46 2.21
C GLN A 65 6.25 11.50 1.87
N GLY A 66 5.11 11.47 2.54
CA GLY A 66 4.04 12.42 2.31
C GLY A 66 3.21 12.14 1.07
N GLN A 67 3.33 10.96 0.47
CA GLN A 67 2.62 10.65 -0.76
C GLN A 67 1.21 10.11 -0.52
N ILE A 68 1.02 9.44 0.62
CA ILE A 68 -0.30 8.90 0.98
C ILE A 68 -0.53 9.12 2.47
N GLU A 69 -1.77 8.87 2.88
CA GLU A 69 -2.14 8.83 4.29
C GLU A 69 -2.58 7.42 4.64
N VAL A 70 -2.23 7.00 5.86
CA VAL A 70 -2.80 5.79 6.44
C VAL A 70 -4.03 6.22 7.22
N THR A 71 -5.15 5.54 7.00
CA THR A 71 -6.41 5.89 7.64
C THR A 71 -6.98 4.71 8.40
N GLN A 72 -7.75 5.02 9.43
CA GLN A 72 -8.60 4.06 10.12
C GLN A 72 -9.94 4.73 10.34
N ARG A 73 -11.00 4.04 9.94
CA ARG A 73 -12.37 4.55 10.09
C ARG A 73 -12.52 5.93 9.45
N GLY A 74 -11.82 6.13 8.33
CA GLY A 74 -11.91 7.37 7.58
C GLY A 74 -11.06 8.52 8.07
N GLN A 75 -10.29 8.32 9.13
CA GLN A 75 -9.45 9.36 9.70
C GLN A 75 -7.98 9.01 9.55
N ALA A 76 -7.17 10.02 9.23
CA ALA A 76 -5.73 9.84 9.12
C ALA A 76 -5.16 9.47 10.49
N VAL A 77 -4.28 8.47 10.50
CA VAL A 77 -3.64 8.00 11.72
C VAL A 77 -2.14 7.85 11.48
N ASP A 78 -1.40 7.76 12.59
CA ASP A 78 0.03 7.49 12.50
C ASP A 78 0.23 6.02 12.12
N ALA A 79 0.83 5.79 10.97
CA ALA A 79 1.04 4.44 10.46
C ALA A 79 1.85 3.58 11.43
N ALA A 80 2.80 4.19 12.14
CA ALA A 80 3.65 3.45 13.07
C ALA A 80 2.88 3.00 14.31
N ALA A 81 1.84 3.75 14.69
CA ALA A 81 1.06 3.47 15.89
C ALA A 81 -0.25 2.75 15.59
N ALA A 82 -0.68 2.74 14.35
CA ALA A 82 -1.98 2.18 13.99
C ALA A 82 -2.00 0.67 14.19
N ARG A 83 -3.05 0.18 14.79
CA ARG A 83 -3.27 -1.25 15.00
C ARG A 83 -4.59 -1.65 14.37
N GLY A 84 -4.62 -2.88 13.87
CA GLY A 84 -5.81 -3.41 13.23
C GLY A 84 -5.92 -2.97 11.78
N PRO A 85 -7.11 -3.07 11.20
CA PRO A 85 -7.28 -2.77 9.79
C PRO A 85 -6.97 -1.32 9.48
N ILE A 86 -6.18 -1.10 8.46
CA ILE A 86 -5.86 0.23 7.96
C ILE A 86 -6.18 0.32 6.48
N ARG A 87 -6.31 1.53 5.98
CA ARG A 87 -6.51 1.78 4.56
C ARG A 87 -5.56 2.90 4.14
N PHE A 88 -5.32 2.98 2.85
CA PHE A 88 -4.43 4.00 2.28
C PHE A 88 -5.24 4.96 1.44
N ARG A 89 -4.89 6.24 1.49
CA ARG A 89 -5.57 7.31 0.76
C ARG A 89 -4.53 8.29 0.25
N ARG A 90 -4.78 8.88 -0.92
CA ARG A 90 -3.90 9.94 -1.39
C ARG A 90 -3.98 11.15 -0.45
N VAL A 91 -2.84 11.80 -0.28
CA VAL A 91 -2.80 13.01 0.52
C VAL A 91 -3.48 14.14 -0.26
N ALA A 92 -4.46 14.79 0.38
CA ALA A 92 -5.17 15.89 -0.24
C ALA A 92 -4.20 17.03 -0.52
N GLY A 93 -4.31 17.61 -1.71
CA GLY A 93 -3.46 18.72 -2.09
C GLY A 93 -2.12 18.34 -2.67
N THR A 94 -1.79 17.04 -2.66
CA THR A 94 -0.57 16.58 -3.30
C THR A 94 -0.86 16.36 -4.77
N GLU A 95 -0.67 17.39 -5.53
CA GLU A 95 -0.95 17.30 -6.95
C GLU A 95 0.25 16.76 -7.68
N PRO A 96 0.07 15.76 -8.50
CA PRO A 96 1.12 15.37 -9.42
C PRO A 96 1.14 16.45 -10.49
N SER A 97 1.97 17.36 -10.32
CA SER A 97 2.00 18.42 -11.33
C SER A 97 2.76 18.02 -12.55
#